data_ff144c46605da38f8f86963b4ca45dee
#
_entry.id   ff144c46605da38f8f86963b4ca45dee
#
_cell.length_a   1.000
_cell.length_b   1.000
_cell.length_c   1.000
_cell.angle_alpha   90.00
_cell.angle_beta   90.00
_cell.angle_gamma   90.00
#
_symmetry.space_group_name_H-M   'P 1'
#
loop_
_entity.id
_entity.type
_entity.pdbx_description
1 polymer ?
#
loop_
_entity_poly.entity_id
_entity_poly.type
_entity_poly.pdbx_seq_one_letter_code
_entity_poly.pdbx_strand_id
1 'polypeptide(L)'
;MRSVAVRLRWLPLALCAALGAACTTTRVDESRVESAAVGSGEKVVVLGRRHNSEYETEPEFVRCVGRGVAATGAAVMPELEFMNRFYPWFEPRTAPMSLKRFEALLQMPAFAARMRELDLRYIVWVDGHTETIDKAGSISCAVGPGGAGCIGFGTWDDESKYEASVWDLRQSQSIATISAESAGTSYMPAVIVPVPIIARVRAAACDGLSTQLQKLFAPA
;
A
#
# COMPACT_ATOMS: atom_id res chain seq x y z
N MET A 1 0.25 -13.09 53.16
CA MET A 1 -0.97 -12.73 52.38
C MET A 1 -0.79 -11.54 51.43
N ARG A 2 0.42 -11.13 51.04
CA ARG A 2 0.68 -9.96 50.13
C ARG A 2 0.92 -10.32 48.65
N SER A 3 1.09 -11.60 48.31
CA SER A 3 1.52 -12.00 46.93
C SER A 3 0.36 -12.26 45.95
N VAL A 4 -0.88 -12.40 46.43
CA VAL A 4 -2.04 -12.72 45.57
C VAL A 4 -2.63 -11.47 44.93
N ALA A 5 -2.62 -10.32 45.62
CA ALA A 5 -3.20 -9.07 45.14
C ALA A 5 -2.44 -8.44 43.94
N VAL A 6 -1.12 -8.69 43.81
CA VAL A 6 -0.31 -8.15 42.72
C VAL A 6 -0.56 -8.91 41.40
N ARG A 7 -0.81 -10.20 41.47
CA ARG A 7 -1.07 -11.01 40.26
C ARG A 7 -2.42 -10.71 39.61
N LEU A 8 -3.41 -10.27 40.39
CA LEU A 8 -4.74 -9.96 39.87
C LEU A 8 -4.81 -8.62 39.08
N ARG A 9 -3.87 -7.71 39.34
CA ARG A 9 -3.83 -6.40 38.65
C ARG A 9 -3.29 -6.47 37.22
N TRP A 10 -2.54 -7.52 36.87
CA TRP A 10 -1.95 -7.71 35.52
C TRP A 10 -2.85 -8.54 34.58
N LEU A 11 -3.84 -9.27 35.12
CA LEU A 11 -4.75 -10.08 34.32
C LEU A 11 -5.58 -9.24 33.31
N PRO A 12 -6.19 -8.09 33.68
CA PRO A 12 -6.96 -7.28 32.73
C PRO A 12 -6.06 -6.62 31.66
N LEU A 13 -4.80 -6.27 31.99
CA LEU A 13 -3.87 -5.71 31.01
C LEU A 13 -3.44 -6.75 29.97
N ALA A 14 -3.19 -7.99 30.38
CA ALA A 14 -2.85 -9.09 29.48
C ALA A 14 -4.03 -9.50 28.59
N LEU A 15 -5.26 -9.43 29.10
CA LEU A 15 -6.47 -9.73 28.34
C LEU A 15 -6.73 -8.63 27.28
N CYS A 16 -6.51 -7.34 27.61
CA CYS A 16 -6.63 -6.25 26.65
C CYS A 16 -5.57 -6.32 25.53
N ALA A 17 -4.34 -6.77 25.84
CA ALA A 17 -3.29 -6.96 24.84
C ALA A 17 -3.58 -8.12 23.86
N ALA A 18 -4.26 -9.18 24.33
CA ALA A 18 -4.61 -10.34 23.51
C ALA A 18 -5.81 -10.07 22.54
N LEU A 19 -6.67 -9.10 22.86
CA LEU A 19 -7.84 -8.74 22.05
C LEU A 19 -7.51 -7.75 20.90
N GLY A 20 -6.29 -7.20 20.87
CA GLY A 20 -5.89 -6.18 19.89
C GLY A 20 -5.31 -6.72 18.58
N ALA A 21 -5.19 -8.03 18.41
CA ALA A 21 -4.64 -8.62 17.19
C ALA A 21 -5.75 -8.99 16.19
N ALA A 22 -6.16 -8.05 15.36
CA ALA A 22 -6.84 -8.40 14.12
C ALA A 22 -5.88 -9.23 13.27
N CYS A 23 -6.24 -10.49 12.96
CA CYS A 23 -5.39 -11.36 12.16
C CYS A 23 -5.36 -10.84 10.71
N THR A 24 -4.17 -10.49 10.25
CA THR A 24 -3.91 -10.17 8.83
C THR A 24 -2.95 -11.21 8.29
N THR A 25 -3.30 -11.82 7.16
CA THR A 25 -2.42 -12.72 6.41
C THR A 25 -1.90 -12.00 5.18
N THR A 26 -0.61 -12.14 4.87
CA THR A 26 0.00 -11.52 3.69
C THR A 26 0.77 -12.58 2.91
N ARG A 27 0.52 -12.60 1.61
CA ARG A 27 1.28 -13.39 0.64
C ARG A 27 1.99 -12.45 -0.30
N VAL A 28 3.27 -12.72 -0.58
CA VAL A 28 4.06 -11.95 -1.54
C VAL A 28 4.69 -12.93 -2.51
N ASP A 29 4.45 -12.69 -3.80
CA ASP A 29 5.04 -13.45 -4.89
C ASP A 29 5.94 -12.50 -5.70
N GLU A 30 7.12 -12.95 -6.10
CA GLU A 30 8.09 -12.17 -6.85
C GLU A 30 8.60 -12.95 -8.06
N SER A 31 8.58 -12.29 -9.22
CA SER A 31 9.28 -12.72 -10.42
C SER A 31 10.34 -11.69 -10.77
N ARG A 32 11.60 -12.08 -10.74
CA ARG A 32 12.74 -11.21 -11.00
C ARG A 32 13.55 -11.75 -12.19
N VAL A 33 13.85 -10.87 -13.14
CA VAL A 33 14.72 -11.18 -14.28
C VAL A 33 16.16 -10.77 -13.97
N GLU A 34 16.35 -9.60 -13.36
CA GLU A 34 17.66 -9.05 -13.04
C GLU A 34 17.66 -8.35 -11.67
N SER A 35 18.86 -8.14 -11.11
CA SER A 35 19.05 -7.27 -9.95
C SER A 35 19.07 -5.81 -10.39
N ALA A 36 18.48 -4.94 -9.60
CA ALA A 36 18.51 -3.50 -9.83
C ALA A 36 19.64 -2.86 -9.03
N ALA A 37 20.40 -1.97 -9.66
CA ALA A 37 21.38 -1.14 -8.97
C ALA A 37 21.08 0.33 -9.30
N VAL A 38 20.84 1.13 -8.26
CA VAL A 38 20.66 2.57 -8.42
C VAL A 38 22.01 3.25 -8.25
N GLY A 39 22.50 3.88 -9.33
CA GLY A 39 23.76 4.61 -9.32
C GLY A 39 23.66 5.94 -8.57
N SER A 40 24.82 6.50 -8.22
CA SER A 40 24.89 7.84 -7.62
C SER A 40 24.28 8.88 -8.56
N GLY A 41 23.31 9.64 -8.07
CA GLY A 41 22.56 10.66 -8.84
C GLY A 41 21.37 10.13 -9.64
N GLU A 42 21.21 8.81 -9.78
CA GLU A 42 20.04 8.23 -10.42
C GLU A 42 18.83 8.24 -9.51
N LYS A 43 17.66 8.37 -10.10
CA LYS A 43 16.38 8.46 -9.38
C LYS A 43 15.46 7.30 -9.70
N VAL A 44 14.61 7.00 -8.75
CA VAL A 44 13.47 6.08 -8.90
C VAL A 44 12.19 6.89 -8.77
N VAL A 45 11.16 6.59 -9.53
CA VAL A 45 9.81 7.11 -9.30
C VAL A 45 8.86 5.96 -9.04
N VAL A 46 7.97 6.12 -8.07
CA VAL A 46 6.88 5.20 -7.80
C VAL A 46 5.60 5.85 -8.27
N LEU A 47 4.90 5.19 -9.18
CA LEU A 47 3.67 5.68 -9.81
C LEU A 47 2.53 4.72 -9.52
N GLY A 48 1.40 5.26 -9.06
CA GLY A 48 0.16 4.51 -8.96
C GLY A 48 -0.62 4.53 -10.27
N ARG A 49 -1.32 3.43 -10.57
CA ARG A 49 -2.29 3.41 -11.65
C ARG A 49 -3.39 4.44 -11.38
N ARG A 50 -3.64 5.32 -12.34
CA ARG A 50 -4.68 6.33 -12.28
C ARG A 50 -5.77 6.04 -13.29
N HIS A 51 -6.98 5.96 -12.82
CA HIS A 51 -8.18 5.83 -13.63
C HIS A 51 -9.30 6.66 -13.02
N ASN A 52 -10.20 7.20 -13.83
CA ASN A 52 -11.41 7.92 -13.39
C ASN A 52 -12.49 7.00 -12.76
N SER A 53 -12.13 5.79 -12.35
CA SER A 53 -13.06 4.78 -11.87
C SER A 53 -12.60 4.16 -10.54
N GLU A 54 -13.37 3.22 -10.06
CA GLU A 54 -13.24 2.51 -8.79
C GLU A 54 -11.93 1.73 -8.57
N TYR A 55 -11.05 1.69 -9.58
CA TYR A 55 -9.80 0.90 -9.57
C TYR A 55 -8.53 1.75 -9.50
N GLU A 56 -8.63 2.95 -8.95
CA GLU A 56 -7.48 3.83 -8.79
C GLU A 56 -6.63 3.35 -7.60
N THR A 57 -5.32 3.20 -7.82
CA THR A 57 -4.39 2.85 -6.74
C THR A 57 -4.35 3.99 -5.72
N GLU A 58 -4.55 3.68 -4.44
CA GLU A 58 -4.63 4.68 -3.38
C GLU A 58 -3.31 5.45 -3.23
N PRO A 59 -3.35 6.79 -3.21
CA PRO A 59 -2.14 7.62 -3.08
C PRO A 59 -1.34 7.34 -1.79
N GLU A 60 -2.00 6.91 -0.71
CA GLU A 60 -1.35 6.50 0.53
C GLU A 60 -0.49 5.26 0.35
N PHE A 61 -0.96 4.31 -0.47
CA PHE A 61 -0.21 3.09 -0.78
C PHE A 61 1.04 3.44 -1.61
N VAL A 62 0.89 4.25 -2.66
CA VAL A 62 2.01 4.71 -3.50
C VAL A 62 3.07 5.42 -2.65
N ARG A 63 2.63 6.31 -1.73
CA ARG A 63 3.56 6.98 -0.80
C ARG A 63 4.24 6.02 0.17
N CYS A 64 3.53 4.98 0.62
CA CYS A 64 4.10 3.95 1.48
C CYS A 64 5.22 3.20 0.75
N VAL A 65 4.96 2.73 -0.46
CA VAL A 65 5.95 2.05 -1.31
C VAL A 65 7.14 2.96 -1.61
N GLY A 66 6.88 4.24 -1.94
CA GLY A 66 7.94 5.23 -2.17
C GLY A 66 8.87 5.40 -0.97
N ARG A 67 8.33 5.43 0.26
CA ARG A 67 9.16 5.44 1.49
C ARG A 67 9.97 4.15 1.64
N GLY A 68 9.37 3.01 1.30
CA GLY A 68 10.07 1.71 1.32
C GLY A 68 11.28 1.71 0.38
N VAL A 69 11.12 2.20 -0.85
CA VAL A 69 12.22 2.34 -1.81
C VAL A 69 13.26 3.36 -1.31
N ALA A 70 12.84 4.51 -0.79
CA ALA A 70 13.77 5.52 -0.26
C ALA A 70 14.61 5.00 0.92
N ALA A 71 14.13 4.04 1.69
CA ALA A 71 14.87 3.42 2.80
C ALA A 71 16.12 2.65 2.34
N THR A 72 16.27 2.32 1.05
CA THR A 72 17.50 1.75 0.47
C THR A 72 18.60 2.78 0.23
N GLY A 73 18.30 4.07 0.41
CA GLY A 73 19.19 5.19 0.03
C GLY A 73 18.97 5.68 -1.39
N ALA A 74 18.07 5.08 -2.17
CA ALA A 74 17.73 5.54 -3.51
C ALA A 74 17.02 6.90 -3.46
N ALA A 75 17.38 7.81 -4.39
CA ALA A 75 16.69 9.07 -4.55
C ALA A 75 15.32 8.83 -5.20
N VAL A 76 14.23 8.99 -4.43
CA VAL A 76 12.87 8.80 -4.93
C VAL A 76 12.28 10.14 -5.34
N MET A 77 11.88 10.25 -6.61
CA MET A 77 11.13 11.40 -7.10
C MET A 77 9.66 11.28 -6.65
N PRO A 78 9.07 12.33 -6.04
CA PRO A 78 7.66 12.32 -5.70
C PRO A 78 6.77 12.16 -6.93
N GLU A 79 5.73 11.30 -6.85
CA GLU A 79 4.77 11.05 -7.94
C GLU A 79 4.18 12.35 -8.51
N LEU A 80 3.75 13.26 -7.64
CA LEU A 80 3.16 14.53 -8.06
C LEU A 80 4.16 15.40 -8.84
N GLU A 81 5.45 15.42 -8.44
CA GLU A 81 6.49 16.12 -9.18
C GLU A 81 6.67 15.51 -10.57
N PHE A 82 6.73 14.18 -10.66
CA PHE A 82 6.80 13.48 -11.94
C PHE A 82 5.63 13.86 -12.85
N MET A 83 4.41 13.77 -12.34
CA MET A 83 3.20 14.07 -13.12
C MET A 83 3.18 15.52 -13.63
N ASN A 84 3.56 16.49 -12.79
CA ASN A 84 3.61 17.89 -13.18
C ASN A 84 4.63 18.14 -14.29
N ARG A 85 5.77 17.42 -14.25
CA ARG A 85 6.81 17.52 -15.30
C ARG A 85 6.36 16.88 -16.62
N PHE A 86 5.46 15.91 -16.56
CA PHE A 86 4.94 15.16 -17.72
C PHE A 86 3.52 15.58 -18.11
N TYR A 87 3.07 16.77 -17.70
CA TYR A 87 1.85 17.34 -18.23
C TYR A 87 1.95 17.48 -19.77
N PRO A 88 0.91 17.15 -20.58
CA PRO A 88 -0.41 16.62 -20.20
C PRO A 88 -0.51 15.09 -20.20
N TRP A 89 0.55 14.33 -20.37
CA TRP A 89 0.52 12.86 -20.54
C TRP A 89 0.05 12.10 -19.30
N PHE A 90 0.12 12.73 -18.11
CA PHE A 90 -0.27 12.12 -16.83
C PHE A 90 -1.48 12.80 -16.16
N GLU A 91 -2.29 13.50 -16.94
CA GLU A 91 -3.59 13.93 -16.43
C GLU A 91 -4.56 12.73 -16.31
N PRO A 92 -5.61 12.82 -15.48
CA PRO A 92 -6.56 11.71 -15.25
C PRO A 92 -7.14 11.10 -16.54
N ARG A 93 -7.29 11.90 -17.61
CA ARG A 93 -7.81 11.42 -18.90
C ARG A 93 -6.75 10.87 -19.85
N THR A 94 -5.50 11.21 -19.67
CA THR A 94 -4.40 10.88 -20.58
C THR A 94 -3.37 9.96 -19.96
N ALA A 95 -3.37 9.83 -18.63
CA ALA A 95 -2.46 8.94 -17.93
C ALA A 95 -2.54 7.51 -18.47
N PRO A 96 -1.41 6.84 -18.67
CA PRO A 96 -1.40 5.46 -19.14
C PRO A 96 -2.08 4.56 -18.10
N MET A 97 -3.03 3.75 -18.57
CA MET A 97 -3.80 2.81 -17.73
C MET A 97 -3.15 1.42 -17.66
N SER A 98 -2.00 1.24 -18.29
CA SER A 98 -1.26 -0.01 -18.32
C SER A 98 0.20 0.25 -18.66
N LEU A 99 1.08 -0.66 -18.24
CA LEU A 99 2.49 -0.62 -18.59
C LEU A 99 2.70 -0.57 -20.11
N LYS A 100 1.93 -1.34 -20.87
CA LYS A 100 1.99 -1.33 -22.35
C LYS A 100 1.70 0.06 -22.95
N ARG A 101 0.76 0.83 -22.38
CA ARG A 101 0.51 2.21 -22.80
C ARG A 101 1.64 3.15 -22.41
N PHE A 102 2.22 2.93 -21.25
CA PHE A 102 3.40 3.67 -20.82
C PHE A 102 4.60 3.41 -21.74
N GLU A 103 4.83 2.17 -22.14
CA GLU A 103 5.83 1.81 -23.17
C GLU A 103 5.63 2.57 -24.48
N ALA A 104 4.37 2.69 -24.92
CA ALA A 104 4.05 3.47 -26.11
C ALA A 104 4.38 4.97 -25.96
N LEU A 105 4.22 5.54 -24.75
CA LEU A 105 4.66 6.92 -24.50
C LEU A 105 6.19 7.05 -24.59
N LEU A 106 6.95 6.07 -24.10
CA LEU A 106 8.41 6.06 -24.20
C LEU A 106 8.93 6.07 -25.66
N GLN A 107 8.12 5.60 -26.61
CA GLN A 107 8.45 5.68 -28.04
C GLN A 107 8.21 7.07 -28.65
N MET A 108 7.52 7.97 -27.94
CA MET A 108 7.29 9.34 -28.41
C MET A 108 8.55 10.19 -28.18
N PRO A 109 9.16 10.82 -29.22
CA PRO A 109 10.42 11.53 -29.07
C PRO A 109 10.40 12.64 -28.02
N ALA A 110 9.29 13.40 -27.92
CA ALA A 110 9.14 14.50 -26.97
C ALA A 110 9.06 13.96 -25.52
N PHE A 111 8.35 12.86 -25.27
CA PHE A 111 8.26 12.21 -23.98
C PHE A 111 9.62 11.60 -23.59
N ALA A 112 10.24 10.84 -24.48
CA ALA A 112 11.54 10.23 -24.26
C ALA A 112 12.66 11.27 -24.00
N ALA A 113 12.62 12.41 -24.69
CA ALA A 113 13.56 13.50 -24.43
C ALA A 113 13.42 14.04 -23.01
N ARG A 114 12.18 14.31 -22.56
CA ARG A 114 11.92 14.78 -21.21
C ARG A 114 12.27 13.75 -20.13
N MET A 115 12.08 12.46 -20.41
CA MET A 115 12.51 11.39 -19.50
C MET A 115 14.02 11.39 -19.26
N ARG A 116 14.81 11.64 -20.31
CA ARG A 116 16.30 11.70 -20.20
C ARG A 116 16.81 12.88 -19.35
N GLU A 117 16.04 13.98 -19.26
CA GLU A 117 16.42 15.16 -18.47
C GLU A 117 16.29 14.95 -16.95
N LEU A 118 15.62 13.87 -16.51
CA LEU A 118 15.28 13.68 -15.10
C LEU A 118 16.23 12.77 -14.33
N ASP A 119 17.26 12.20 -14.96
CA ASP A 119 18.14 11.17 -14.37
C ASP A 119 17.37 9.98 -13.76
N LEU A 120 16.18 9.72 -14.29
CA LEU A 120 15.38 8.58 -13.87
C LEU A 120 15.99 7.29 -14.40
N ARG A 121 16.24 6.36 -13.47
CA ARG A 121 16.73 5.02 -13.79
C ARG A 121 15.60 4.01 -13.83
N TYR A 122 14.76 4.04 -12.80
CA TYR A 122 13.69 3.06 -12.65
C TYR A 122 12.32 3.72 -12.45
N ILE A 123 11.31 3.06 -13.00
CA ILE A 123 9.91 3.32 -12.67
C ILE A 123 9.37 2.09 -11.97
N VAL A 124 8.77 2.30 -10.80
CA VAL A 124 7.98 1.31 -10.09
C VAL A 124 6.53 1.65 -10.33
N TRP A 125 5.88 0.88 -11.21
CA TRP A 125 4.47 1.03 -11.53
C TRP A 125 3.64 0.15 -10.61
N VAL A 126 2.79 0.77 -9.79
CA VAL A 126 1.93 0.09 -8.82
C VAL A 126 0.49 0.09 -9.31
N ASP A 127 -0.10 -1.08 -9.41
CA ASP A 127 -1.50 -1.31 -9.73
C ASP A 127 -2.16 -2.09 -8.59
N GLY A 128 -3.45 -1.84 -8.35
CA GLY A 128 -4.20 -2.53 -7.32
C GLY A 128 -4.93 -1.60 -6.36
N HIS A 129 -5.70 -2.20 -5.48
CA HIS A 129 -6.54 -1.49 -4.51
C HIS A 129 -6.87 -2.36 -3.30
N THR A 130 -7.47 -1.74 -2.31
CA THR A 130 -8.07 -2.41 -1.15
C THR A 130 -9.58 -2.37 -1.25
N GLU A 131 -10.23 -3.51 -1.06
CA GLU A 131 -11.69 -3.61 -1.06
C GLU A 131 -12.23 -4.36 0.16
N THR A 132 -13.45 -4.07 0.53
CA THR A 132 -14.19 -4.86 1.53
C THR A 132 -15.03 -5.89 0.79
N ILE A 133 -14.74 -7.16 1.03
CA ILE A 133 -15.35 -8.30 0.31
C ILE A 133 -16.59 -8.86 1.01
N ASP A 134 -16.69 -8.71 2.32
CA ASP A 134 -17.85 -9.16 3.09
C ASP A 134 -18.12 -8.26 4.31
N LYS A 135 -19.40 -8.22 4.73
CA LYS A 135 -19.84 -7.50 5.93
C LYS A 135 -20.95 -8.30 6.60
N ALA A 136 -20.82 -8.48 7.92
CA ALA A 136 -21.81 -9.20 8.72
C ALA A 136 -22.08 -8.52 10.06
N GLY A 137 -23.22 -8.86 10.66
CA GLY A 137 -23.64 -8.35 11.96
C GLY A 137 -24.46 -7.07 11.90
N SER A 138 -24.79 -6.56 13.07
CA SER A 138 -25.53 -5.29 13.22
C SER A 138 -25.21 -4.62 14.56
N ILE A 139 -25.28 -3.30 14.58
CA ILE A 139 -25.13 -2.49 15.77
C ILE A 139 -26.34 -1.56 15.85
N SER A 140 -27.03 -1.59 17.00
CA SER A 140 -28.16 -0.72 17.28
C SER A 140 -27.78 0.29 18.35
N CYS A 141 -28.08 1.56 18.09
CA CYS A 141 -27.84 2.65 19.03
C CYS A 141 -29.16 3.31 19.44
N ALA A 142 -29.30 3.64 20.71
CA ALA A 142 -30.46 4.34 21.24
C ALA A 142 -30.02 5.52 22.12
N VAL A 143 -30.86 6.57 22.14
CA VAL A 143 -30.74 7.73 23.01
C VAL A 143 -31.99 7.81 23.89
N GLY A 144 -31.82 7.98 25.18
CA GLY A 144 -32.92 8.06 26.12
C GLY A 144 -32.61 9.00 27.30
N PRO A 145 -33.53 9.17 28.25
CA PRO A 145 -33.33 10.07 29.42
C PRO A 145 -32.12 9.69 30.30
N GLY A 146 -31.66 8.45 30.21
CA GLY A 146 -30.48 7.95 30.92
C GLY A 146 -29.16 8.03 30.19
N GLY A 147 -29.14 8.56 28.94
CA GLY A 147 -27.96 8.66 28.09
C GLY A 147 -28.12 8.02 26.72
N ALA A 148 -27.02 7.92 25.98
CA ALA A 148 -26.93 7.24 24.70
C ALA A 148 -26.05 5.99 24.82
N GLY A 149 -26.37 4.94 24.09
CA GLY A 149 -25.55 3.73 24.05
C GLY A 149 -25.85 2.86 22.84
N CYS A 150 -24.88 2.07 22.45
CA CYS A 150 -24.96 1.11 21.36
C CYS A 150 -24.75 -0.31 21.89
N ILE A 151 -25.44 -1.27 21.28
CA ILE A 151 -25.25 -2.69 21.53
C ILE A 151 -25.23 -3.45 20.19
N GLY A 152 -24.32 -4.39 20.05
CA GLY A 152 -24.23 -5.22 18.86
C GLY A 152 -22.81 -5.62 18.53
N PHE A 153 -22.66 -6.25 17.36
CA PHE A 153 -21.39 -6.70 16.84
C PHE A 153 -21.40 -6.64 15.30
N GLY A 154 -20.36 -6.08 14.74
CA GLY A 154 -20.15 -6.05 13.29
C GLY A 154 -18.81 -6.62 12.93
N THR A 155 -18.71 -7.22 11.76
CA THR A 155 -17.47 -7.68 11.14
C THR A 155 -17.44 -7.25 9.69
N TRP A 156 -16.22 -7.05 9.16
CA TRP A 156 -16.01 -6.93 7.74
C TRP A 156 -14.65 -7.50 7.38
N ASP A 157 -14.62 -8.14 6.21
CA ASP A 157 -13.42 -8.71 5.63
C ASP A 157 -12.88 -7.79 4.55
N ASP A 158 -11.64 -7.37 4.74
CA ASP A 158 -10.92 -6.52 3.78
C ASP A 158 -9.85 -7.34 3.07
N GLU A 159 -9.69 -7.10 1.78
CA GLU A 159 -8.65 -7.66 0.95
C GLU A 159 -7.91 -6.55 0.21
N SER A 160 -6.59 -6.65 0.19
CA SER A 160 -5.70 -5.76 -0.55
C SER A 160 -4.92 -6.57 -1.56
N LYS A 161 -4.99 -6.19 -2.83
CA LYS A 161 -4.24 -6.81 -3.94
C LYS A 161 -3.48 -5.73 -4.69
N TYR A 162 -2.16 -5.82 -4.67
CA TYR A 162 -1.29 -4.89 -5.36
C TYR A 162 -0.20 -5.62 -6.12
N GLU A 163 0.11 -5.08 -7.28
CA GLU A 163 1.24 -5.51 -8.11
C GLU A 163 2.14 -4.32 -8.41
N ALA A 164 3.44 -4.50 -8.28
CA ALA A 164 4.44 -3.54 -8.68
C ALA A 164 5.28 -4.11 -9.82
N SER A 165 5.27 -3.44 -10.96
CA SER A 165 6.18 -3.72 -12.08
C SER A 165 7.34 -2.73 -12.05
N VAL A 166 8.57 -3.23 -12.03
CA VAL A 166 9.78 -2.41 -12.04
C VAL A 166 10.36 -2.36 -13.45
N TRP A 167 10.40 -1.16 -13.99
CA TRP A 167 10.87 -0.88 -15.33
C TRP A 167 12.24 -0.20 -15.31
N ASP A 168 13.21 -0.76 -16.03
CA ASP A 168 14.52 -0.15 -16.27
C ASP A 168 14.47 0.71 -17.54
N LEU A 169 14.62 2.02 -17.37
CA LEU A 169 14.55 2.96 -18.47
C LEU A 169 15.76 2.91 -19.43
N ARG A 170 16.92 2.47 -18.95
CA ARG A 170 18.11 2.32 -19.81
C ARG A 170 18.04 1.09 -20.69
N GLN A 171 17.53 0.00 -20.12
CA GLN A 171 17.38 -1.26 -20.86
C GLN A 171 16.06 -1.33 -21.61
N SER A 172 15.11 -0.42 -21.29
CA SER A 172 13.76 -0.39 -21.86
C SER A 172 13.01 -1.71 -21.66
N GLN A 173 13.13 -2.30 -20.47
CA GLN A 173 12.49 -3.58 -20.13
C GLN A 173 11.99 -3.63 -18.68
N SER A 174 11.01 -4.48 -18.44
CA SER A 174 10.59 -4.84 -17.08
C SER A 174 11.59 -5.82 -16.48
N ILE A 175 12.14 -5.51 -15.32
CA ILE A 175 13.15 -6.32 -14.64
C ILE A 175 12.59 -7.11 -13.47
N ALA A 176 11.44 -6.70 -12.92
CA ALA A 176 10.78 -7.44 -11.85
C ALA A 176 9.28 -7.15 -11.84
N THR A 177 8.51 -8.13 -11.38
CA THR A 177 7.10 -7.98 -11.01
C THR A 177 6.92 -8.58 -9.62
N ILE A 178 6.32 -7.82 -8.71
CA ILE A 178 6.11 -8.20 -7.31
C ILE A 178 4.64 -8.02 -7.00
N SER A 179 3.98 -9.10 -6.57
CA SER A 179 2.59 -9.06 -6.12
C SER A 179 2.52 -9.19 -4.61
N ALA A 180 1.65 -8.42 -3.98
CA ALA A 180 1.38 -8.50 -2.54
C ALA A 180 -0.13 -8.57 -2.32
N GLU A 181 -0.58 -9.67 -1.72
CA GLU A 181 -1.96 -9.89 -1.33
C GLU A 181 -2.06 -9.96 0.18
N SER A 182 -3.00 -9.24 0.77
CA SER A 182 -3.25 -9.27 2.20
C SER A 182 -4.74 -9.34 2.46
N ALA A 183 -5.15 -10.22 3.35
CA ALA A 183 -6.52 -10.36 3.78
C ALA A 183 -6.63 -10.31 5.31
N GLY A 184 -7.72 -9.79 5.82
CA GLY A 184 -7.93 -9.72 7.25
C GLY A 184 -9.34 -9.30 7.62
N THR A 185 -9.79 -9.77 8.79
CA THR A 185 -11.11 -9.47 9.34
C THR A 185 -11.02 -8.38 10.37
N SER A 186 -11.84 -7.37 10.21
CA SER A 186 -12.04 -6.28 11.14
C SER A 186 -13.29 -6.54 11.99
N TYR A 187 -13.28 -6.07 13.22
CA TYR A 187 -14.34 -6.29 14.21
C TYR A 187 -14.79 -4.98 14.81
N MET A 188 -16.10 -4.86 15.09
CA MET A 188 -16.67 -3.71 15.80
C MET A 188 -17.62 -4.20 16.89
N PRO A 189 -17.11 -4.60 18.08
CA PRO A 189 -17.96 -4.82 19.24
C PRO A 189 -18.53 -3.48 19.73
N ALA A 190 -19.80 -3.46 20.06
CA ALA A 190 -20.49 -2.32 20.63
C ALA A 190 -21.15 -2.73 21.96
N VAL A 191 -20.59 -2.25 23.06
CA VAL A 191 -21.15 -2.33 24.42
C VAL A 191 -21.06 -0.92 24.99
N ILE A 192 -22.14 -0.17 24.85
CA ILE A 192 -22.24 1.28 25.14
C ILE A 192 -21.61 2.13 24.03
N VAL A 193 -20.33 1.91 23.69
CA VAL A 193 -19.62 2.61 22.61
C VAL A 193 -19.05 1.58 21.61
N PRO A 194 -19.24 1.76 20.30
CA PRO A 194 -18.59 0.92 19.28
C PRO A 194 -17.07 1.13 19.31
N VAL A 195 -16.30 0.04 19.36
CA VAL A 195 -14.83 0.08 19.35
C VAL A 195 -14.32 -0.71 18.13
N PRO A 196 -13.84 -0.04 17.08
CA PRO A 196 -13.35 -0.75 15.89
C PRO A 196 -11.96 -1.36 16.17
N ILE A 197 -11.81 -2.64 15.82
CA ILE A 197 -10.57 -3.40 15.77
C ILE A 197 -10.31 -3.68 14.30
N ILE A 198 -9.43 -2.89 13.67
CA ILE A 198 -9.28 -2.85 12.22
C ILE A 198 -8.08 -3.70 11.78
N ALA A 199 -8.31 -4.62 10.84
CA ALA A 199 -7.27 -5.33 10.13
C ALA A 199 -6.50 -4.35 9.20
N ARG A 200 -5.17 -4.35 9.28
CA ARG A 200 -4.32 -3.40 8.53
C ARG A 200 -3.84 -4.00 7.20
N VAL A 201 -4.77 -4.54 6.42
CA VAL A 201 -4.45 -5.28 5.18
C VAL A 201 -3.63 -4.44 4.20
N ARG A 202 -4.00 -3.18 3.96
CA ARG A 202 -3.25 -2.28 3.07
C ARG A 202 -1.83 -2.00 3.58
N ALA A 203 -1.64 -1.80 4.87
CA ALA A 203 -0.33 -1.60 5.45
C ALA A 203 0.54 -2.86 5.33
N ALA A 204 -0.04 -4.02 5.60
CA ALA A 204 0.64 -5.30 5.47
C ALA A 204 1.05 -5.61 4.02
N ALA A 205 0.19 -5.32 3.04
CA ALA A 205 0.52 -5.43 1.62
C ALA A 205 1.67 -4.48 1.23
N CYS A 206 1.63 -3.22 1.71
CA CYS A 206 2.71 -2.26 1.48
C CYS A 206 4.04 -2.73 2.08
N ASP A 207 4.03 -3.22 3.32
CA ASP A 207 5.24 -3.71 4.00
C ASP A 207 5.83 -4.90 3.24
N GLY A 208 4.99 -5.83 2.78
CA GLY A 208 5.40 -6.97 1.98
C GLY A 208 6.07 -6.55 0.67
N LEU A 209 5.39 -5.70 -0.11
CA LEU A 209 5.87 -5.20 -1.40
C LEU A 209 7.14 -4.35 -1.23
N SER A 210 7.17 -3.45 -0.25
CA SER A 210 8.34 -2.62 0.05
C SER A 210 9.55 -3.46 0.45
N THR A 211 9.36 -4.54 1.20
CA THR A 211 10.46 -5.44 1.61
C THR A 211 11.12 -6.10 0.40
N GLN A 212 10.35 -6.50 -0.61
CA GLN A 212 10.92 -7.08 -1.83
C GLN A 212 11.59 -6.02 -2.71
N LEU A 213 11.00 -4.84 -2.85
CA LEU A 213 11.63 -3.72 -3.55
C LEU A 213 12.95 -3.31 -2.88
N GLN A 214 13.03 -3.32 -1.55
CA GLN A 214 14.27 -3.06 -0.83
C GLN A 214 15.34 -4.09 -1.17
N LYS A 215 14.99 -5.38 -1.24
CA LYS A 215 15.93 -6.43 -1.66
C LYS A 215 16.35 -6.29 -3.13
N LEU A 216 15.44 -5.79 -3.99
CA LEU A 216 15.74 -5.56 -5.40
C LEU A 216 16.74 -4.41 -5.57
N PHE A 217 16.55 -3.31 -4.85
CA PHE A 217 17.37 -2.10 -4.92
C PHE A 217 18.53 -2.04 -3.90
N ALA A 218 18.69 -3.08 -3.08
CA ALA A 218 19.81 -3.13 -2.15
C ALA A 218 21.15 -3.07 -2.90
N PRO A 219 22.12 -2.28 -2.44
CA PRO A 219 23.46 -2.31 -3.00
C PRO A 219 24.06 -3.73 -2.85
N ALA A 220 24.71 -4.20 -3.91
CA ALA A 220 25.39 -5.48 -3.94
C ALA A 220 26.62 -5.50 -3.05
#